data_a763e3bcb413ba072d977e5593c9be43
#
_entry.id   a763e3bcb413ba072d977e5593c9be43
#
_cell.length_a   1.000
_cell.length_b   1.000
_cell.length_c   1.000
_cell.angle_alpha   90.00
_cell.angle_beta   90.00
_cell.angle_gamma   90.00
#
_symmetry.space_group_name_H-M   'P 1'
#
loop_
_entity.id
_entity.type
_entity.pdbx_description
1 polymer ?
#
loop_
_entity_poly.entity_id
_entity_poly.type
_entity_poly.pdbx_seq_one_letter_code
_entity_poly.pdbx_strand_id
1 'polypeptide(L)'
;MNRLFVVNKPIFRSSNSYMGYVKRKYGTKKVGFSGTLDPFATGCLIVATGVYTKLFAYLDKSPKTYRATLWLGANSVSLDIENIDSIKEVSPFQEEQILKVLHALEGELTYYPPKFSAKKIGGKRAYELAREGKEVELKTITSTIYKIKLLHYTHPSYTLKQPSVKAPTYEVSEQ
;
A
#
# COMPACT_ATOMS: atom_id res chain seq x y z
N MET A 1 5.07 -30.29 1.54
CA MET A 1 6.34 -29.54 1.49
C MET A 1 6.25 -28.36 2.44
N ASN A 2 7.28 -28.14 3.30
CA ASN A 2 7.37 -27.01 4.24
C ASN A 2 8.50 -26.08 3.79
N ARG A 3 8.17 -24.85 3.46
CA ARG A 3 9.17 -23.83 3.01
C ARG A 3 8.81 -22.46 3.57
N LEU A 4 9.81 -21.65 3.81
CA LEU A 4 9.73 -20.22 4.09
C LEU A 4 10.63 -19.51 3.07
N PHE A 5 10.09 -18.55 2.36
CA PHE A 5 10.80 -17.84 1.30
C PHE A 5 10.17 -16.47 1.02
N VAL A 6 10.88 -15.65 0.29
CA VAL A 6 10.41 -14.32 -0.14
C VAL A 6 10.08 -14.37 -1.63
N VAL A 7 9.01 -13.69 -1.99
CA VAL A 7 8.63 -13.48 -3.40
C VAL A 7 8.52 -12.00 -3.68
N ASN A 8 8.79 -11.61 -4.92
CA ASN A 8 8.42 -10.30 -5.42
C ASN A 8 6.97 -10.37 -5.92
N LYS A 9 6.05 -9.76 -5.17
CA LYS A 9 4.65 -9.71 -5.58
C LYS A 9 4.51 -8.79 -6.80
N PRO A 10 3.96 -9.27 -7.91
CA PRO A 10 3.76 -8.42 -9.08
C PRO A 10 2.67 -7.37 -8.83
N ILE A 11 2.76 -6.28 -9.58
CA ILE A 11 1.74 -5.23 -9.63
C ILE A 11 0.39 -5.77 -10.12
N PHE A 12 -0.69 -5.14 -9.72
CA PHE A 12 -2.09 -5.46 -10.08
C PHE A 12 -2.57 -6.85 -9.64
N ARG A 13 -1.94 -7.43 -8.63
CA ARG A 13 -2.43 -8.64 -7.97
C ARG A 13 -2.51 -8.45 -6.47
N SER A 14 -3.64 -8.82 -5.88
CA SER A 14 -3.72 -8.88 -4.43
C SER A 14 -2.78 -9.96 -3.88
N SER A 15 -2.25 -9.74 -2.67
CA SER A 15 -1.40 -10.74 -2.00
C SER A 15 -2.09 -12.10 -1.91
N ASN A 16 -3.41 -12.12 -1.66
CA ASN A 16 -4.18 -13.36 -1.58
C ASN A 16 -4.33 -14.07 -2.95
N SER A 17 -4.63 -13.33 -4.03
CA SER A 17 -4.75 -13.92 -5.37
C SER A 17 -3.41 -14.51 -5.85
N TYR A 18 -2.30 -13.86 -5.47
CA TYR A 18 -0.96 -14.35 -5.80
C TYR A 18 -0.64 -15.69 -5.11
N MET A 19 -1.22 -15.94 -3.92
CA MET A 19 -1.07 -17.24 -3.26
C MET A 19 -1.67 -18.39 -4.07
N GLY A 20 -2.66 -18.16 -4.92
CA GLY A 20 -3.17 -19.14 -5.87
C GLY A 20 -2.10 -19.64 -6.85
N TYR A 21 -1.27 -18.72 -7.35
CA TYR A 21 -0.11 -19.08 -8.19
C TYR A 21 0.92 -19.89 -7.39
N VAL A 22 1.25 -19.46 -6.16
CA VAL A 22 2.20 -20.18 -5.29
C VAL A 22 1.71 -21.60 -4.98
N LYS A 23 0.41 -21.78 -4.69
CA LYS A 23 -0.18 -23.10 -4.46
C LYS A 23 0.03 -24.04 -5.63
N ARG A 24 -0.24 -23.57 -6.85
CA ARG A 24 -0.05 -24.38 -8.07
C ARG A 24 1.43 -24.68 -8.32
N LYS A 25 2.29 -23.66 -8.22
CA LYS A 25 3.74 -23.82 -8.49
C LYS A 25 4.41 -24.85 -7.57
N TYR A 26 4.00 -24.91 -6.30
CA TYR A 26 4.61 -25.79 -5.30
C TYR A 26 3.77 -27.03 -4.94
N GLY A 27 2.67 -27.27 -5.62
CA GLY A 27 1.83 -28.45 -5.41
C GLY A 27 1.30 -28.57 -3.97
N THR A 28 0.99 -27.44 -3.31
CA THR A 28 0.57 -27.44 -1.91
C THR A 28 -0.71 -26.63 -1.68
N LYS A 29 -1.61 -27.18 -0.88
CA LYS A 29 -2.86 -26.51 -0.51
C LYS A 29 -2.64 -25.47 0.62
N LYS A 30 -1.69 -25.72 1.53
CA LYS A 30 -1.44 -24.88 2.69
C LYS A 30 -0.35 -23.86 2.39
N VAL A 31 -0.76 -22.65 2.08
CA VAL A 31 0.11 -21.48 1.83
C VAL A 31 -0.40 -20.29 2.60
N GLY A 32 0.48 -19.55 3.18
CA GLY A 32 0.21 -18.27 3.85
C GLY A 32 1.28 -17.25 3.52
N PHE A 33 1.03 -16.01 3.89
CA PHE A 33 1.97 -14.91 3.75
C PHE A 33 1.93 -13.99 4.97
N SER A 34 3.02 -13.30 5.22
CA SER A 34 3.15 -12.33 6.31
C SER A 34 3.21 -10.92 5.75
N GLY A 35 2.35 -10.05 6.28
CA GLY A 35 2.11 -8.73 5.74
C GLY A 35 1.15 -8.79 4.55
N THR A 36 0.76 -7.64 4.08
CA THR A 36 -0.08 -7.47 2.89
C THR A 36 0.50 -6.35 2.07
N LEU A 37 0.55 -6.53 0.76
CA LEU A 37 0.80 -5.48 -0.20
C LEU A 37 -0.48 -5.23 -0.98
N ASP A 38 -0.80 -3.97 -1.19
CA ASP A 38 -1.97 -3.57 -1.97
C ASP A 38 -1.83 -4.04 -3.43
N PRO A 39 -2.94 -4.16 -4.18
CA PRO A 39 -2.89 -4.65 -5.56
C PRO A 39 -1.94 -3.86 -6.44
N PHE A 40 -1.95 -2.54 -6.34
CA PHE A 40 -1.06 -1.64 -7.11
C PHE A 40 0.39 -1.64 -6.63
N ALA A 41 0.68 -2.15 -5.41
CA ALA A 41 2.03 -2.22 -4.90
C ALA A 41 2.77 -3.48 -5.38
N THR A 42 4.07 -3.37 -5.54
CA THR A 42 4.99 -4.48 -5.81
C THR A 42 6.03 -4.57 -4.70
N GLY A 43 6.70 -5.70 -4.57
CA GLY A 43 7.79 -5.84 -3.61
C GLY A 43 7.80 -7.15 -2.82
N CYS A 44 8.57 -7.14 -1.77
CA CYS A 44 8.85 -8.33 -0.97
C CYS A 44 7.63 -8.80 -0.17
N LEU A 45 7.22 -10.04 -0.38
CA LEU A 45 6.20 -10.71 0.40
C LEU A 45 6.77 -12.02 0.96
N ILE A 46 6.75 -12.15 2.28
CA ILE A 46 7.22 -13.37 2.95
C ILE A 46 6.13 -14.42 2.85
N VAL A 47 6.47 -15.58 2.30
CA VAL A 47 5.54 -16.68 2.04
C VAL A 47 6.01 -17.93 2.75
N ALA A 48 5.07 -18.68 3.32
CA ALA A 48 5.35 -20.00 3.87
C ALA A 48 4.35 -21.04 3.38
N THR A 49 4.82 -22.28 3.29
CA THR A 49 4.02 -23.45 2.92
C THR A 49 4.00 -24.48 4.04
N GLY A 50 2.91 -25.27 4.11
CA GLY A 50 2.76 -26.35 5.06
C GLY A 50 2.76 -25.86 6.51
N VAL A 51 3.44 -26.57 7.40
CA VAL A 51 3.49 -26.22 8.83
C VAL A 51 4.29 -24.93 9.11
N TYR A 52 5.14 -24.50 8.18
CA TYR A 52 5.94 -23.28 8.32
C TYR A 52 5.10 -22.00 8.32
N THR A 53 3.82 -22.06 7.94
CA THR A 53 2.90 -20.93 8.14
C THR A 53 2.77 -20.51 9.61
N LYS A 54 3.09 -21.41 10.56
CA LYS A 54 3.11 -21.10 11.99
C LYS A 54 4.28 -20.19 12.39
N LEU A 55 5.35 -20.17 11.60
CA LEU A 55 6.54 -19.35 11.86
C LEU A 55 6.27 -17.85 11.75
N PHE A 56 5.18 -17.45 11.10
CA PHE A 56 4.81 -16.02 11.00
C PHE A 56 4.60 -15.33 12.37
N ALA A 57 4.30 -16.09 13.42
CA ALA A 57 4.18 -15.56 14.77
C ALA A 57 5.53 -15.15 15.38
N TYR A 58 6.63 -15.70 14.86
CA TYR A 58 7.98 -15.49 15.36
C TYR A 58 8.81 -14.54 14.47
N LEU A 59 8.24 -14.08 13.36
CA LEU A 59 8.96 -13.17 12.48
C LEU A 59 8.86 -11.74 13.01
N ASP A 60 9.99 -11.09 13.13
CA ASP A 60 10.04 -9.65 13.28
C ASP A 60 9.60 -9.00 11.96
N LYS A 61 8.68 -8.03 12.06
CA LYS A 61 8.08 -7.35 10.92
C LYS A 61 8.43 -5.86 10.85
N SER A 62 9.32 -5.44 11.71
CA SER A 62 9.79 -4.06 11.82
C SER A 62 11.32 -4.01 11.81
N PRO A 63 11.91 -2.94 11.29
CA PRO A 63 11.28 -1.87 10.51
C PRO A 63 10.89 -2.31 9.10
N LYS A 64 10.03 -1.51 8.43
CA LYS A 64 9.66 -1.69 7.02
C LYS A 64 10.19 -0.53 6.20
N THR A 65 10.62 -0.81 4.99
CA THR A 65 11.06 0.22 4.04
C THR A 65 10.15 0.22 2.83
N TYR A 66 9.71 1.41 2.43
CA TYR A 66 8.85 1.64 1.28
C TYR A 66 9.51 2.64 0.32
N ARG A 67 9.30 2.43 -0.97
CA ARG A 67 9.48 3.47 -1.98
C ARG A 67 8.09 3.83 -2.50
N ALA A 68 7.78 5.12 -2.48
CA ALA A 68 6.48 5.61 -2.94
C ALA A 68 6.68 6.80 -3.87
N THR A 69 5.78 6.95 -4.84
CA THR A 69 5.64 8.15 -5.65
C THR A 69 4.37 8.86 -5.19
N LEU A 70 4.48 10.15 -4.92
CA LEU A 70 3.35 10.99 -4.56
C LEU A 70 3.08 11.97 -5.69
N TRP A 71 1.82 12.06 -6.12
CA TRP A 71 1.37 13.04 -7.09
C TRP A 71 0.75 14.23 -6.35
N LEU A 72 1.46 15.37 -6.37
CA LEU A 72 0.97 16.60 -5.75
C LEU A 72 -0.16 17.18 -6.61
N GLY A 73 -1.30 17.46 -5.98
CA GLY A 73 -2.50 17.96 -6.66
C GLY A 73 -3.49 16.86 -7.07
N ALA A 74 -3.13 15.58 -7.04
CA ALA A 74 -4.09 14.49 -7.23
C ALA A 74 -4.78 14.18 -5.91
N ASN A 75 -6.12 14.13 -5.91
CA ASN A 75 -6.92 13.70 -4.77
C ASN A 75 -7.47 12.30 -5.03
N SER A 76 -7.51 11.49 -3.99
CA SER A 76 -8.07 10.15 -4.03
C SER A 76 -8.77 9.84 -2.71
N VAL A 77 -9.98 9.32 -2.78
CA VAL A 77 -10.75 8.92 -1.60
C VAL A 77 -10.08 7.78 -0.84
N SER A 78 -9.36 6.91 -1.55
CA SER A 78 -8.60 5.79 -0.97
C SER A 78 -7.17 6.17 -0.58
N LEU A 79 -6.72 7.38 -0.89
CA LEU A 79 -5.32 7.87 -0.73
C LEU A 79 -4.32 7.04 -1.54
N ASP A 80 -4.75 6.47 -2.65
CA ASP A 80 -3.96 5.70 -3.59
C ASP A 80 -4.44 5.92 -5.04
N ILE A 81 -3.89 5.18 -5.99
CA ILE A 81 -4.19 5.32 -7.41
C ILE A 81 -5.52 4.67 -7.84
N GLU A 82 -6.24 3.99 -6.94
CA GLU A 82 -7.44 3.23 -7.32
C GLU A 82 -8.70 4.11 -7.44
N ASN A 83 -8.77 5.22 -6.69
CA ASN A 83 -9.96 6.06 -6.63
C ASN A 83 -9.61 7.55 -6.71
N ILE A 84 -8.87 7.93 -7.75
CA ILE A 84 -8.57 9.33 -8.01
C ILE A 84 -9.85 10.01 -8.48
N ASP A 85 -10.28 11.04 -7.77
CA ASP A 85 -11.52 11.77 -8.00
C ASP A 85 -11.31 13.15 -8.61
N SER A 86 -10.18 13.78 -8.33
CA SER A 86 -9.87 15.08 -8.91
C SER A 86 -8.37 15.36 -9.00
N ILE A 87 -8.03 16.22 -9.94
CA ILE A 87 -6.69 16.78 -10.08
C ILE A 87 -6.81 18.29 -10.05
N LYS A 88 -5.96 18.91 -9.24
CA LYS A 88 -5.81 20.36 -9.19
C LYS A 88 -4.41 20.72 -9.66
N GLU A 89 -4.32 21.72 -10.49
CA GLU A 89 -3.05 22.32 -10.83
C GLU A 89 -2.43 22.90 -9.56
N VAL A 90 -1.16 22.59 -9.33
CA VAL A 90 -0.38 23.13 -8.21
C VAL A 90 0.85 23.83 -8.75
N SER A 91 1.15 24.99 -8.17
CA SER A 91 2.40 25.66 -8.47
C SER A 91 3.61 24.83 -8.03
N PRO A 92 4.73 24.90 -8.76
CA PRO A 92 5.94 24.20 -8.35
C PRO A 92 6.37 24.58 -6.93
N PHE A 93 6.75 23.55 -6.17
CA PHE A 93 7.41 23.77 -4.88
C PHE A 93 8.93 23.83 -5.09
N GLN A 94 9.61 24.56 -4.24
CA GLN A 94 11.06 24.45 -4.14
C GLN A 94 11.41 23.16 -3.39
N GLU A 95 12.51 22.50 -3.78
CA GLU A 95 12.91 21.22 -3.17
C GLU A 95 13.10 21.36 -1.66
N GLU A 96 13.59 22.49 -1.18
CA GLU A 96 13.78 22.79 0.24
C GLU A 96 12.46 22.77 1.03
N GLN A 97 11.36 23.23 0.41
CA GLN A 97 10.04 23.19 1.04
C GLN A 97 9.57 21.76 1.23
N ILE A 98 9.81 20.90 0.23
CA ILE A 98 9.48 19.47 0.30
C ILE A 98 10.33 18.79 1.36
N LEU A 99 11.64 19.01 1.37
CA LEU A 99 12.56 18.45 2.36
C LEU A 99 12.16 18.84 3.78
N LYS A 100 11.79 20.12 3.99
CA LYS A 100 11.31 20.58 5.30
C LYS A 100 10.09 19.79 5.78
N VAL A 101 9.12 19.53 4.90
CA VAL A 101 7.92 18.75 5.23
C VAL A 101 8.30 17.29 5.53
N LEU A 102 9.17 16.69 4.72
CA LEU A 102 9.59 15.30 4.94
C LEU A 102 10.32 15.12 6.27
N HIS A 103 11.22 16.04 6.63
CA HIS A 103 11.90 16.01 7.92
C HIS A 103 10.94 16.19 9.11
N ALA A 104 9.88 16.99 8.94
CA ALA A 104 8.87 17.17 9.98
C ALA A 104 8.00 15.91 10.22
N LEU A 105 8.01 14.97 9.29
CA LEU A 105 7.31 13.70 9.42
C LEU A 105 8.16 12.61 10.09
N GLU A 106 9.44 12.82 10.29
CA GLU A 106 10.30 11.87 11.01
C GLU A 106 9.96 11.88 12.52
N GLY A 107 10.06 10.73 13.15
CA GLY A 107 9.71 10.53 14.56
C GLY A 107 8.35 9.85 14.74
N GLU A 108 7.71 10.11 15.87
CA GLU A 108 6.38 9.55 16.17
C GLU A 108 5.29 10.37 15.49
N LEU A 109 4.49 9.69 14.69
CA LEU A 109 3.34 10.27 14.00
C LEU A 109 2.05 9.60 14.48
N THR A 110 1.14 10.38 15.05
CA THR A 110 -0.20 9.94 15.43
C THR A 110 -1.22 10.46 14.43
N TYR A 111 -1.99 9.56 13.84
CA TYR A 111 -2.94 9.89 12.78
C TYR A 111 -4.15 8.94 12.78
N TYR A 112 -5.23 9.36 12.12
CA TYR A 112 -6.35 8.49 11.83
C TYR A 112 -6.03 7.63 10.61
N PRO A 113 -6.15 6.29 10.71
CA PRO A 113 -5.94 5.44 9.54
C PRO A 113 -6.97 5.78 8.44
N PRO A 114 -6.62 5.61 7.15
CA PRO A 114 -7.57 5.81 6.06
C PRO A 114 -8.81 4.93 6.22
N LYS A 115 -9.99 5.45 5.83
CA LYS A 115 -11.25 4.68 5.84
C LYS A 115 -11.17 3.39 5.03
N PHE A 116 -10.40 3.40 3.94
CA PHE A 116 -10.15 2.24 3.08
C PHE A 116 -8.98 1.35 3.55
N SER A 117 -8.67 1.35 4.84
CA SER A 117 -7.60 0.51 5.39
C SER A 117 -8.02 -0.95 5.60
N ALA A 118 -7.03 -1.86 5.65
CA ALA A 118 -7.23 -3.27 5.96
C ALA A 118 -7.45 -3.55 7.46
N LYS A 119 -7.58 -2.51 8.30
CA LYS A 119 -7.82 -2.66 9.74
C LYS A 119 -9.18 -3.33 10.01
N LYS A 120 -9.22 -4.26 10.95
CA LYS A 120 -10.47 -4.92 11.34
C LYS A 120 -11.19 -4.11 12.40
N ILE A 121 -12.50 -3.91 12.23
CA ILE A 121 -13.41 -3.24 13.15
C ILE A 121 -14.65 -4.12 13.26
N GLY A 122 -14.96 -4.59 14.48
CA GLY A 122 -16.08 -5.49 14.68
C GLY A 122 -16.04 -6.78 13.83
N GLY A 123 -14.83 -7.29 13.53
CA GLY A 123 -14.65 -8.50 12.74
C GLY A 123 -14.59 -8.29 11.21
N LYS A 124 -15.11 -7.18 10.68
CA LYS A 124 -15.03 -6.79 9.26
C LYS A 124 -13.84 -5.86 9.01
N ARG A 125 -13.37 -5.80 7.78
CA ARG A 125 -12.30 -4.85 7.39
C ARG A 125 -12.88 -3.46 7.16
N ALA A 126 -12.14 -2.42 7.53
CA ALA A 126 -12.59 -1.02 7.39
C ALA A 126 -12.97 -0.68 5.94
N TYR A 127 -12.22 -1.16 4.95
CA TYR A 127 -12.53 -0.93 3.53
C TYR A 127 -13.86 -1.60 3.10
N GLU A 128 -14.26 -2.72 3.71
CA GLU A 128 -15.55 -3.39 3.44
C GLU A 128 -16.70 -2.53 3.96
N LEU A 129 -16.56 -2.01 5.18
CA LEU A 129 -17.54 -1.12 5.79
C LEU A 129 -17.66 0.22 5.04
N ALA A 130 -16.53 0.78 4.60
CA ALA A 130 -16.50 2.01 3.80
C ALA A 130 -17.22 1.84 2.45
N ARG A 131 -17.06 0.69 1.79
CA ARG A 131 -17.81 0.35 0.55
C ARG A 131 -19.30 0.16 0.79
N GLU A 132 -19.70 -0.30 1.98
CA GLU A 132 -21.10 -0.40 2.39
C GLU A 132 -21.71 0.96 2.80
N GLY A 133 -20.95 2.07 2.70
CA GLY A 133 -21.40 3.42 3.11
C GLY A 133 -21.59 3.58 4.62
N LYS A 134 -21.06 2.67 5.44
CA LYS A 134 -21.17 2.74 6.90
C LYS A 134 -20.12 3.68 7.45
N GLU A 135 -20.56 4.59 8.32
CA GLU A 135 -19.62 5.37 9.13
C GLU A 135 -18.87 4.47 10.10
N VAL A 136 -17.56 4.62 10.11
CA VAL A 136 -16.67 3.84 10.95
C VAL A 136 -15.87 4.79 11.82
N GLU A 137 -16.04 4.70 13.13
CA GLU A 137 -15.20 5.41 14.08
C GLU A 137 -13.81 4.76 14.10
N LEU A 138 -12.84 5.46 13.56
CA LEU A 138 -11.46 5.02 13.52
C LEU A 138 -10.70 5.62 14.72
N LYS A 139 -10.09 4.78 15.53
CA LYS A 139 -9.16 5.23 16.58
C LYS A 139 -7.84 5.62 15.95
N THR A 140 -7.22 6.66 16.48
CA THR A 140 -5.86 7.06 16.09
C THR A 140 -4.88 5.91 16.26
N ILE A 141 -3.86 5.90 15.43
CA ILE A 141 -2.71 5.01 15.54
C ILE A 141 -1.44 5.84 15.58
N THR A 142 -0.44 5.37 16.30
CA THR A 142 0.89 5.97 16.33
C THR A 142 1.85 5.05 15.57
N SER A 143 2.64 5.63 14.69
CA SER A 143 3.68 4.95 13.94
C SER A 143 4.97 5.74 14.04
N THR A 144 6.11 5.06 14.06
CA THR A 144 7.41 5.70 14.07
C THR A 144 7.99 5.70 12.66
N ILE A 145 8.28 6.88 12.15
CA ILE A 145 9.00 7.06 10.89
C ILE A 145 10.47 7.29 11.23
N TYR A 146 11.29 6.28 11.00
CA TYR A 146 12.71 6.33 11.37
C TYR A 146 13.52 7.23 10.43
N LYS A 147 13.17 7.25 9.15
CA LYS A 147 13.87 8.05 8.14
C LYS A 147 13.02 8.19 6.89
N ILE A 148 13.00 9.40 6.33
CA ILE A 148 12.48 9.69 5.00
C ILE A 148 13.61 10.23 4.13
N LYS A 149 13.64 9.83 2.87
CA LYS A 149 14.59 10.34 1.89
C LYS A 149 13.85 10.72 0.61
N LEU A 150 13.99 11.95 0.20
CA LEU A 150 13.59 12.38 -1.15
C LEU A 150 14.55 11.74 -2.15
N LEU A 151 14.01 10.98 -3.08
CA LEU A 151 14.80 10.34 -4.13
C LEU A 151 14.85 11.20 -5.39
N HIS A 152 13.73 11.81 -5.72
CA HIS A 152 13.57 12.65 -6.89
C HIS A 152 12.33 13.52 -6.73
N TYR A 153 12.38 14.72 -7.28
CA TYR A 153 11.25 15.63 -7.40
C TYR A 153 11.23 16.22 -8.81
N THR A 154 10.09 16.16 -9.45
CA THR A 154 9.82 16.87 -10.69
C THR A 154 8.61 17.77 -10.52
N HIS A 155 8.57 18.85 -11.27
CA HIS A 155 7.37 19.67 -11.38
C HIS A 155 6.23 18.80 -11.91
N PRO A 156 5.05 18.82 -11.28
CA PRO A 156 3.95 18.01 -11.74
C PRO A 156 3.41 18.50 -13.08
N SER A 157 3.77 17.82 -14.14
CA SER A 157 3.03 17.83 -15.40
C SER A 157 2.60 16.40 -15.66
N TYR A 158 1.36 16.07 -15.36
CA TYR A 158 0.84 14.73 -15.62
C TYR A 158 -0.59 14.81 -16.13
N THR A 159 -0.92 13.88 -17.00
CA THR A 159 -2.28 13.67 -17.47
C THR A 159 -2.79 12.37 -16.88
N LEU A 160 -3.91 12.41 -16.17
CA LEU A 160 -4.61 11.21 -15.75
C LEU A 160 -5.42 10.65 -16.91
N LYS A 161 -5.15 9.42 -17.27
CA LYS A 161 -6.02 8.65 -18.17
C LYS A 161 -6.92 7.77 -17.33
N GLN A 162 -8.23 7.89 -17.56
CA GLN A 162 -9.18 6.97 -16.97
C GLN A 162 -8.88 5.56 -17.48
N PRO A 163 -8.75 4.55 -16.61
CA PRO A 163 -8.47 3.20 -17.05
C PRO A 163 -9.59 2.64 -17.91
N SER A 164 -9.25 1.74 -18.82
CA SER A 164 -10.27 0.98 -19.54
C SER A 164 -11.12 0.18 -18.54
N VAL A 165 -12.37 -0.11 -18.88
CA VAL A 165 -13.38 -0.75 -18.02
C VAL A 165 -12.91 -2.06 -17.33
N LYS A 166 -11.78 -2.63 -17.75
CA LYS A 166 -11.19 -3.84 -17.17
C LYS A 166 -10.05 -3.61 -16.17
N ALA A 167 -9.59 -2.38 -16.01
CA ALA A 167 -8.52 -2.07 -15.07
C ALA A 167 -9.04 -1.11 -14.00
N PRO A 168 -9.01 -1.46 -12.72
CA PRO A 168 -9.50 -0.61 -11.64
C PRO A 168 -8.52 0.51 -11.24
N THR A 169 -7.52 0.78 -12.05
CA THR A 169 -6.43 1.73 -11.76
C THR A 169 -6.32 2.78 -12.85
N TYR A 170 -5.93 3.99 -12.46
CA TYR A 170 -5.61 5.07 -13.38
C TYR A 170 -4.16 4.96 -13.85
N GLU A 171 -3.94 5.11 -15.16
CA GLU A 171 -2.60 5.32 -15.68
C GLU A 171 -2.26 6.80 -15.61
N VAL A 172 -1.12 7.11 -15.02
CA VAL A 172 -0.55 8.45 -14.99
C VAL A 172 0.60 8.47 -15.98
N SER A 173 0.52 9.32 -16.99
CA SER A 173 1.62 9.56 -17.91
C SER A 173 2.27 10.89 -17.59
N GLU A 174 3.58 10.91 -17.39
CA GLU A 174 4.38 12.13 -17.42
C GLU A 174 4.43 12.64 -18.86
N GLN A 175 4.20 13.95 -19.05
CA GLN A 175 4.44 14.65 -20.32
C GLN A 175 5.77 15.36 -20.27
#